data_71d24e5613ffa2323a904b76e319e136
#
_entry.id   71d24e5613ffa2323a904b76e319e136
#
_cell.length_a   1.000
_cell.length_b   1.000
_cell.length_c   1.000
_cell.angle_alpha   90.00
_cell.angle_beta   90.00
_cell.angle_gamma   90.00
#
_symmetry.space_group_name_H-M   'P 1'
#
loop_
_entity.id
_entity.type
_entity.pdbx_description
1 polymer ?
#
loop_
_entity_poly.entity_id
_entity_poly.type
_entity_poly.pdbx_seq_one_letter_code
_entity_poly.pdbx_strand_id
1 'polypeptide(L)'
;MTISVYGIKPYYVDNVSALYRNDTFEVLSKMTPESIDLIFADPPYFLSNGGISCSGGKAVRVDKGEWDKVSTLQEKHQFNRKWISLCKRVLKPDGTIWISGTMHNIYSVGMALEEEGFKIINNIVWQKTNPPPNLACRCFTHS
;
A
#
# COMPACT_ATOMS: atom_id res chain seq x y z
N MET A 1 5.09 -11.89 21.53
CA MET A 1 4.37 -10.80 22.22
C MET A 1 3.38 -10.22 21.21
N THR A 2 2.08 -10.38 21.43
CA THR A 2 1.05 -9.92 20.47
C THR A 2 0.96 -8.40 20.51
N ILE A 3 1.06 -7.74 19.37
CA ILE A 3 0.92 -6.28 19.29
C ILE A 3 -0.52 -5.92 19.64
N SER A 4 -0.68 -5.09 20.66
CA SER A 4 -1.98 -4.57 21.07
C SER A 4 -2.24 -3.20 20.43
N VAL A 5 -3.41 -3.03 19.86
CA VAL A 5 -3.88 -1.73 19.33
C VAL A 5 -4.90 -1.16 20.30
N TYR A 6 -4.59 0.00 20.86
CA TYR A 6 -5.43 0.61 21.89
C TYR A 6 -6.87 0.84 21.41
N GLY A 7 -7.85 0.26 22.14
CA GLY A 7 -9.26 0.44 21.84
C GLY A 7 -9.78 -0.27 20.59
N ILE A 8 -8.97 -1.11 19.92
CA ILE A 8 -9.40 -1.92 18.77
C ILE A 8 -9.28 -3.40 19.12
N LYS A 9 -10.40 -4.10 19.09
CA LYS A 9 -10.42 -5.55 19.29
C LYS A 9 -9.96 -6.27 18.02
N PRO A 10 -9.00 -7.20 18.09
CA PRO A 10 -8.63 -8.01 16.95
C PRO A 10 -9.80 -8.87 16.46
N TYR A 11 -9.87 -9.07 15.16
CA TYR A 11 -10.80 -10.01 14.53
C TYR A 11 -10.42 -11.47 14.86
N TYR A 12 -9.11 -11.73 14.87
CA TYR A 12 -8.52 -13.01 15.25
C TYR A 12 -7.21 -12.76 16.02
N VAL A 13 -6.92 -13.61 16.99
CA VAL A 13 -5.66 -13.58 17.73
C VAL A 13 -5.27 -14.99 18.15
N ASP A 14 -3.96 -15.29 18.03
CA ASP A 14 -3.33 -16.47 18.60
C ASP A 14 -2.05 -16.09 19.37
N ASN A 15 -1.20 -17.08 19.66
CA ASN A 15 0.01 -16.86 20.45
C ASN A 15 1.07 -15.99 19.75
N VAL A 16 1.02 -15.87 18.42
CA VAL A 16 2.05 -15.22 17.60
C VAL A 16 1.49 -14.14 16.66
N SER A 17 0.18 -14.12 16.43
CA SER A 17 -0.43 -13.21 15.45
C SER A 17 -1.72 -12.57 15.95
N ALA A 18 -2.02 -11.38 15.45
CA ALA A 18 -3.30 -10.72 15.62
C ALA A 18 -3.74 -10.13 14.28
N LEU A 19 -4.97 -10.44 13.87
CA LEU A 19 -5.59 -9.91 12.65
C LEU A 19 -6.60 -8.83 13.03
N TYR A 20 -6.45 -7.65 12.45
CA TYR A 20 -7.39 -6.55 12.61
C TYR A 20 -8.15 -6.31 11.30
N ARG A 21 -9.47 -6.30 11.36
CA ARG A 21 -10.34 -5.93 10.25
C ARG A 21 -10.92 -4.55 10.53
N ASN A 22 -10.18 -3.52 10.15
CA ASN A 22 -10.56 -2.13 10.41
C ASN A 22 -9.89 -1.19 9.40
N ASP A 23 -10.23 0.09 9.44
CA ASP A 23 -9.54 1.12 8.69
C ASP A 23 -8.07 1.22 9.12
N THR A 24 -7.16 1.18 8.15
CA THR A 24 -5.71 1.17 8.42
C THR A 24 -5.24 2.45 9.09
N PHE A 25 -5.82 3.61 8.75
CA PHE A 25 -5.47 4.88 9.40
C PHE A 25 -5.84 4.86 10.88
N GLU A 26 -7.01 4.30 11.20
CA GLU A 26 -7.45 4.15 12.59
C GLU A 26 -6.52 3.19 13.35
N VAL A 27 -6.23 2.03 12.78
CA VAL A 27 -5.34 1.02 13.41
C VAL A 27 -3.96 1.62 13.67
N LEU A 28 -3.32 2.15 12.64
CA LEU A 28 -1.98 2.73 12.76
C LEU A 28 -1.94 3.90 13.75
N SER A 29 -2.95 4.76 13.78
CA SER A 29 -2.99 5.90 14.71
C SER A 29 -3.04 5.49 16.18
N LYS A 30 -3.61 4.32 16.48
CA LYS A 30 -3.79 3.78 17.84
C LYS A 30 -2.68 2.79 18.26
N MET A 31 -1.80 2.42 17.35
CA MET A 31 -0.63 1.60 17.71
C MET A 31 0.39 2.40 18.50
N THR A 32 1.15 1.72 19.34
CA THR A 32 2.27 2.30 20.07
C THR A 32 3.33 2.81 19.08
N PRO A 33 3.83 4.05 19.23
CA PRO A 33 4.96 4.52 18.43
C PRO A 33 6.19 3.61 18.62
N GLU A 34 7.04 3.54 17.57
CA GLU A 34 8.31 2.82 17.60
C GLU A 34 8.20 1.38 18.10
N SER A 35 7.13 0.68 17.72
CA SER A 35 6.86 -0.70 18.19
C SER A 35 7.01 -1.77 17.11
N ILE A 36 7.18 -1.37 15.85
CA ILE A 36 7.20 -2.25 14.67
C ILE A 36 8.62 -2.33 14.11
N ASP A 37 9.11 -3.52 13.87
CA ASP A 37 10.41 -3.76 13.26
C ASP A 37 10.35 -3.75 11.73
N LEU A 38 9.25 -4.28 11.16
CA LEU A 38 9.06 -4.38 9.71
C LEU A 38 7.60 -4.17 9.34
N ILE A 39 7.37 -3.37 8.31
CA ILE A 39 6.06 -3.24 7.66
C ILE A 39 6.15 -3.79 6.23
N PHE A 40 5.19 -4.62 5.83
CA PHE A 40 4.92 -4.91 4.43
C PHE A 40 3.56 -4.34 4.08
N ALA A 41 3.52 -3.37 3.17
CA ALA A 41 2.31 -2.66 2.79
C ALA A 41 1.91 -2.95 1.34
N ASP A 42 0.63 -3.25 1.14
CA ASP A 42 -0.01 -3.38 -0.18
C ASP A 42 -1.13 -2.33 -0.31
N PRO A 43 -0.79 -1.06 -0.59
CA PRO A 43 -1.74 0.04 -0.61
C PRO A 43 -2.62 0.01 -1.87
N PRO A 44 -3.71 0.81 -1.91
CA PRO A 44 -4.50 1.01 -3.12
C PRO A 44 -3.66 1.46 -4.31
N TYR A 45 -3.89 0.84 -5.49
CA TYR A 45 -3.18 1.19 -6.72
C TYR A 45 -3.89 2.24 -7.58
N PHE A 46 -5.07 2.67 -7.15
CA PHE A 46 -5.91 3.66 -7.84
C PHE A 46 -6.22 3.28 -9.30
N LEU A 47 -6.51 2.01 -9.54
CA LEU A 47 -6.81 1.48 -10.86
C LEU A 47 -8.27 1.71 -11.28
N SER A 48 -9.15 2.07 -10.34
CA SER A 48 -10.60 2.25 -10.58
C SER A 48 -10.95 3.57 -11.27
N ASN A 49 -9.97 4.44 -11.53
CA ASN A 49 -10.15 5.71 -12.25
C ASN A 49 -10.09 5.51 -13.78
N GLY A 50 -10.98 4.70 -14.33
CA GLY A 50 -11.01 4.41 -15.76
C GLY A 50 -9.96 3.39 -16.21
N GLY A 51 -9.33 2.67 -15.30
CA GLY A 51 -8.44 1.56 -15.61
C GLY A 51 -9.18 0.44 -16.33
N ILE A 52 -8.52 -0.15 -17.33
CA ILE A 52 -9.03 -1.30 -18.08
C ILE A 52 -8.19 -2.52 -17.71
N SER A 53 -8.85 -3.61 -17.36
CA SER A 53 -8.25 -4.92 -17.17
C SER A 53 -8.75 -5.88 -18.25
N CYS A 54 -8.13 -7.05 -18.34
CA CYS A 54 -8.58 -8.11 -19.24
C CYS A 54 -9.14 -9.28 -18.42
N SER A 55 -10.37 -9.69 -18.74
CA SER A 55 -10.99 -10.88 -18.18
C SER A 55 -11.54 -11.70 -19.31
N GLY A 56 -11.10 -12.98 -19.44
CA GLY A 56 -11.52 -13.88 -20.51
C GLY A 56 -11.25 -13.36 -21.93
N GLY A 57 -10.16 -12.61 -22.14
CA GLY A 57 -9.80 -12.01 -23.44
C GLY A 57 -10.57 -10.73 -23.80
N LYS A 58 -11.44 -10.23 -22.92
CA LYS A 58 -12.21 -9.00 -23.15
C LYS A 58 -11.72 -7.89 -22.22
N ALA A 59 -11.69 -6.65 -22.76
CA ALA A 59 -11.43 -5.46 -21.96
C ALA A 59 -12.61 -5.19 -21.01
N VAL A 60 -12.34 -5.13 -19.70
CA VAL A 60 -13.33 -4.82 -18.68
C VAL A 60 -12.86 -3.62 -17.86
N ARG A 61 -13.80 -2.81 -17.40
CA ARG A 61 -13.48 -1.72 -16.47
C ARG A 61 -13.08 -2.29 -15.12
N VAL A 62 -12.07 -1.70 -14.51
CA VAL A 62 -11.68 -2.01 -13.13
C VAL A 62 -12.48 -1.12 -12.20
N ASP A 63 -13.27 -1.72 -11.32
CA ASP A 63 -13.93 -1.05 -10.21
C ASP A 63 -13.71 -1.89 -8.95
N LYS A 64 -12.81 -1.44 -8.09
CA LYS A 64 -12.47 -2.09 -6.82
C LYS A 64 -13.20 -1.45 -5.63
N GLY A 65 -14.01 -0.44 -5.88
CA GLY A 65 -14.73 0.31 -4.86
C GLY A 65 -14.23 1.74 -4.66
N GLU A 66 -14.92 2.48 -3.83
CA GLU A 66 -14.64 3.92 -3.59
C GLU A 66 -13.24 4.16 -3.01
N TRP A 67 -12.72 3.23 -2.23
CA TRP A 67 -11.38 3.33 -1.63
C TRP A 67 -10.23 3.32 -2.66
N ASP A 68 -10.47 2.84 -3.89
CA ASP A 68 -9.48 2.80 -4.98
C ASP A 68 -9.70 3.96 -5.98
N LYS A 69 -10.58 4.91 -5.66
CA LYS A 69 -10.88 6.07 -6.49
C LYS A 69 -10.23 7.32 -5.88
N VAL A 70 -9.50 8.05 -6.71
CA VAL A 70 -9.03 9.41 -6.41
C VAL A 70 -9.25 10.27 -7.64
N SER A 71 -9.64 11.52 -7.46
CA SER A 71 -9.99 12.39 -8.57
C SER A 71 -8.78 13.15 -9.13
N THR A 72 -7.79 13.42 -8.29
CA THR A 72 -6.61 14.22 -8.66
C THR A 72 -5.29 13.59 -8.25
N LEU A 73 -4.20 14.01 -8.90
CA LEU A 73 -2.85 13.63 -8.51
C LEU A 73 -2.50 14.08 -7.08
N GLN A 74 -2.97 15.27 -6.70
CA GLN A 74 -2.77 15.80 -5.36
C GLN A 74 -3.44 14.94 -4.29
N GLU A 75 -4.69 14.55 -4.50
CA GLU A 75 -5.40 13.68 -3.55
C GLU A 75 -4.70 12.34 -3.38
N LYS A 76 -4.24 11.73 -4.49
CA LYS A 76 -3.45 10.50 -4.43
C LYS A 76 -2.18 10.68 -3.61
N HIS A 77 -1.44 11.76 -3.86
CA HIS A 77 -0.21 12.03 -3.15
C HIS A 77 -0.45 12.31 -1.65
N GLN A 78 -1.47 13.10 -1.31
CA GLN A 78 -1.86 13.35 0.09
C GLN A 78 -2.28 12.07 0.82
N PHE A 79 -3.02 11.18 0.13
CA PHE A 79 -3.34 9.85 0.67
C PHE A 79 -2.08 9.05 0.98
N ASN A 80 -1.13 8.98 0.03
CA ASN A 80 0.12 8.26 0.21
C ASN A 80 0.94 8.85 1.38
N ARG A 81 1.09 10.16 1.45
CA ARG A 81 1.77 10.81 2.57
C ARG A 81 1.16 10.46 3.91
N LYS A 82 -0.17 10.51 4.01
CA LYS A 82 -0.88 10.27 5.27
C LYS A 82 -0.62 8.87 5.85
N TRP A 83 -0.75 7.81 5.05
CA TRP A 83 -0.50 6.47 5.57
C TRP A 83 1.00 6.19 5.80
N ILE A 84 1.89 6.74 4.97
CA ILE A 84 3.35 6.61 5.13
C ILE A 84 3.81 7.31 6.42
N SER A 85 3.29 8.49 6.72
CA SER A 85 3.56 9.20 7.98
C SER A 85 3.14 8.38 9.20
N LEU A 86 1.98 7.72 9.14
CA LEU A 86 1.55 6.81 10.22
C LEU A 86 2.45 5.57 10.33
N CYS A 87 2.90 5.01 9.21
CA CYS A 87 3.89 3.93 9.21
C CYS A 87 5.21 4.39 9.85
N LYS A 88 5.69 5.60 9.49
CA LYS A 88 6.89 6.18 10.10
C LYS A 88 6.79 6.27 11.62
N ARG A 89 5.64 6.70 12.12
CA ARG A 89 5.39 6.84 13.57
C ARG A 89 5.49 5.52 14.32
N VAL A 90 5.00 4.42 13.74
CA VAL A 90 4.97 3.12 14.42
C VAL A 90 6.23 2.29 14.22
N LEU A 91 7.01 2.57 13.17
CA LEU A 91 8.29 1.92 12.94
C LEU A 91 9.33 2.36 13.98
N LYS A 92 10.14 1.42 14.42
CA LYS A 92 11.35 1.69 15.20
C LYS A 92 12.36 2.49 14.36
N PRO A 93 13.32 3.19 14.97
CA PRO A 93 14.32 3.98 14.25
C PRO A 93 15.12 3.18 13.21
N ASP A 94 15.37 1.90 13.47
CA ASP A 94 16.05 0.94 12.60
C ASP A 94 15.09 0.01 11.83
N GLY A 95 13.78 0.25 11.93
CA GLY A 95 12.76 -0.52 11.26
C GLY A 95 12.74 -0.29 9.74
N THR A 96 12.23 -1.25 9.02
CA THR A 96 12.13 -1.21 7.55
C THR A 96 10.70 -1.29 7.06
N ILE A 97 10.44 -0.69 5.88
CA ILE A 97 9.15 -0.79 5.20
C ILE A 97 9.34 -1.29 3.78
N TRP A 98 8.51 -2.25 3.40
CA TRP A 98 8.39 -2.76 2.04
C TRP A 98 7.01 -2.41 1.50
N ILE A 99 6.97 -1.87 0.30
CA ILE A 99 5.72 -1.39 -0.29
C ILE A 99 5.58 -1.98 -1.68
N SER A 100 4.49 -2.73 -1.90
CA SER A 100 4.12 -3.15 -3.25
C SER A 100 3.42 -2.02 -4.00
N GLY A 101 3.59 -1.98 -5.30
CA GLY A 101 2.96 -0.94 -6.11
C GLY A 101 2.92 -1.27 -7.59
N THR A 102 2.26 -0.41 -8.33
CA THR A 102 2.28 -0.39 -9.79
C THR A 102 2.77 0.97 -10.26
N MET A 103 3.18 1.07 -11.53
CA MET A 103 3.60 2.34 -12.14
C MET A 103 2.56 3.48 -11.97
N HIS A 104 1.29 3.15 -11.70
CA HIS A 104 0.23 4.15 -11.51
C HIS A 104 0.33 4.87 -10.16
N ASN A 105 1.00 4.28 -9.17
CA ASN A 105 1.10 4.82 -7.82
C ASN A 105 2.52 4.89 -7.26
N ILE A 106 3.43 4.01 -7.68
CA ILE A 106 4.74 3.86 -7.04
C ILE A 106 5.59 5.14 -7.03
N TYR A 107 5.49 5.99 -8.05
CA TYR A 107 6.22 7.26 -8.09
C TYR A 107 5.73 8.25 -7.02
N SER A 108 4.41 8.30 -6.80
CA SER A 108 3.84 9.10 -5.71
C SER A 108 4.21 8.56 -4.33
N VAL A 109 4.27 7.23 -4.19
CA VAL A 109 4.75 6.56 -2.97
C VAL A 109 6.21 6.89 -2.71
N GLY A 110 7.08 6.80 -3.73
CA GLY A 110 8.49 7.15 -3.60
C GLY A 110 8.71 8.59 -3.14
N MET A 111 8.02 9.55 -3.77
CA MET A 111 8.08 10.95 -3.36
C MET A 111 7.60 11.14 -1.91
N ALA A 112 6.49 10.51 -1.54
CA ALA A 112 5.97 10.58 -0.17
C ALA A 112 6.93 9.97 0.86
N LEU A 113 7.63 8.89 0.53
CA LEU A 113 8.67 8.31 1.39
C LEU A 113 9.80 9.30 1.66
N GLU A 114 10.32 9.97 0.63
CA GLU A 114 11.38 10.97 0.79
C GLU A 114 10.90 12.18 1.59
N GLU A 115 9.68 12.68 1.35
CA GLU A 115 9.09 13.79 2.12
C GLU A 115 8.91 13.46 3.60
N GLU A 116 8.57 12.20 3.93
CA GLU A 116 8.46 11.71 5.31
C GLU A 116 9.82 11.29 5.90
N GLY A 117 10.93 11.50 5.18
CA GLY A 117 12.29 11.28 5.67
C GLY A 117 12.71 9.80 5.72
N PHE A 118 12.14 8.96 4.85
CA PHE A 118 12.67 7.62 4.62
C PHE A 118 13.83 7.66 3.63
N LYS A 119 14.75 6.71 3.79
CA LYS A 119 15.80 6.44 2.80
C LYS A 119 15.34 5.27 1.93
N ILE A 120 15.16 5.51 0.63
CA ILE A 120 14.88 4.44 -0.33
C ILE A 120 16.19 3.68 -0.57
N ILE A 121 16.19 2.38 -0.26
CA ILE A 121 17.37 1.53 -0.39
C ILE A 121 17.35 0.77 -1.70
N ASN A 122 16.20 0.18 -2.07
CA ASN A 122 16.06 -0.65 -3.25
C ASN A 122 14.74 -0.38 -3.96
N ASN A 123 14.75 -0.57 -5.28
CA ASN A 123 13.56 -0.75 -6.10
C ASN A 123 13.65 -2.14 -6.74
N ILE A 124 12.71 -3.02 -6.36
CA ILE A 124 12.65 -4.39 -6.86
C ILE A 124 11.48 -4.50 -7.82
N VAL A 125 11.78 -4.82 -9.06
CA VAL A 125 10.78 -4.97 -10.12
C VAL A 125 10.42 -6.44 -10.29
N TRP A 126 9.15 -6.76 -10.13
CA TRP A 126 8.64 -8.11 -10.36
C TRP A 126 8.23 -8.29 -11.82
N GLN A 127 8.99 -9.07 -12.56
CA GLN A 127 8.63 -9.48 -13.92
C GLN A 127 7.67 -10.66 -13.87
N LYS A 128 6.43 -10.46 -14.31
CA LYS A 128 5.43 -11.53 -14.38
C LYS A 128 5.69 -12.45 -15.56
N THR A 129 5.59 -13.75 -15.34
CA THR A 129 5.66 -14.79 -16.39
C THR A 129 4.35 -14.92 -17.17
N ASN A 130 3.23 -14.49 -16.57
CA ASN A 130 1.88 -14.51 -17.15
C ASN A 130 1.19 -13.16 -17.03
N PRO A 131 1.74 -12.09 -17.59
CA PRO A 131 1.12 -10.77 -17.50
C PRO A 131 -0.22 -10.75 -18.24
N PRO A 132 -1.17 -9.90 -17.84
CA PRO A 132 -2.38 -9.70 -18.62
C PRO A 132 -2.02 -9.21 -20.03
N PRO A 133 -2.82 -9.60 -21.08
CA PRO A 133 -2.57 -9.16 -22.44
C PRO A 133 -2.40 -7.65 -22.54
N ASN A 134 -1.34 -7.22 -23.22
CA ASN A 134 -1.02 -5.81 -23.34
C ASN A 134 -1.65 -5.24 -24.63
N LEU A 135 -2.81 -4.62 -24.48
CA LEU A 135 -3.51 -4.00 -25.59
C LEU A 135 -2.95 -2.63 -26.02
N ALA A 136 -1.97 -2.09 -25.27
CA ALA A 136 -1.47 -0.73 -25.48
C ALA A 136 0.02 -0.55 -25.20
N CYS A 137 0.84 -1.54 -25.51
CA CYS A 137 2.31 -1.50 -25.32
C CYS A 137 2.74 -1.12 -23.89
N ARG A 138 2.03 -1.57 -22.87
CA ARG A 138 2.38 -1.34 -21.47
C ARG A 138 3.41 -2.37 -21.01
N CYS A 139 4.25 -2.00 -20.05
CA CYS A 139 5.23 -2.92 -19.52
C CYS A 139 4.59 -4.02 -18.66
N PHE A 140 5.28 -5.15 -18.59
CA PHE A 140 4.86 -6.38 -17.91
C PHE A 140 5.38 -6.46 -16.47
N THR A 141 5.78 -5.34 -15.89
CA THR A 141 6.47 -5.31 -14.60
C THR A 141 5.63 -4.59 -13.55
N HIS A 142 5.81 -5.00 -12.28
CA HIS A 142 5.34 -4.30 -11.10
C HIS A 142 6.54 -3.93 -10.22
N SER A 143 6.47 -2.81 -9.57
CA SER A 143 7.47 -2.35 -8.60
C SER A 143 6.93 -2.52 -7.19
#